data_6c3204493367433a3428e7177a36c671
#
_entry.id   6c3204493367433a3428e7177a36c671
#
_cell.length_a   1.000
_cell.length_b   1.000
_cell.length_c   1.000
_cell.angle_alpha   90.00
_cell.angle_beta   90.00
_cell.angle_gamma   90.00
#
_symmetry.space_group_name_H-M   'P 1'
#
loop_
_entity.id
_entity.type
_entity.pdbx_description
1 polymer ?
#
loop_
_entity_poly.entity_id
_entity_poly.type
_entity_poly.pdbx_seq_one_letter_code
_entity_poly.pdbx_strand_id
1 'polypeptide(L)'
;MNKFFNRIKNTVLADMNEILDKKENKNPIGLLNQYLKDCEKETEKVKQLVERQLKLKEEFQKELKQAEEIAEKRKQQAAVAEKAGEEELKQFALVEHAHYSNRVERLRESLAITEKQQNELETKYMEMTHKLKDMHIRRLELMGKENITRAHTRMEKVLDEKNMEEYTKSSFHDIEKFIETIEQNINTSYYKYTIDEKIAELENKMKKEEDSLSS
;
A
#
# COMPACT_ATOMS: atom_id res chain seq x y z
N MET A 1 -6.87 -16.15 3.76
CA MET A 1 -6.67 -14.83 3.14
C MET A 1 -7.13 -14.72 1.68
N ASN A 2 -6.95 -15.77 0.84
CA ASN A 2 -7.35 -15.71 -0.59
C ASN A 2 -8.85 -15.44 -0.88
N LYS A 3 -9.78 -15.84 -0.01
CA LYS A 3 -11.22 -15.63 -0.25
C LYS A 3 -11.66 -14.16 -0.18
N PHE A 4 -11.03 -13.35 0.66
CA PHE A 4 -11.34 -11.93 0.81
C PHE A 4 -10.86 -11.11 -0.40
N PHE A 5 -9.60 -11.33 -0.82
CA PHE A 5 -9.04 -10.66 -2.00
C PHE A 5 -9.72 -11.08 -3.31
N ASN A 6 -10.11 -12.35 -3.45
CA ASN A 6 -10.89 -12.79 -4.60
C ASN A 6 -12.31 -12.20 -4.61
N ARG A 7 -12.91 -11.95 -3.45
CA ARG A 7 -14.20 -11.27 -3.34
C ARG A 7 -14.10 -9.81 -3.79
N ILE A 8 -13.09 -9.06 -3.33
CA ILE A 8 -12.84 -7.69 -3.80
C ILE A 8 -12.56 -7.68 -5.31
N LYS A 9 -11.70 -8.57 -5.81
CA LYS A 9 -11.36 -8.66 -7.23
C LYS A 9 -12.57 -8.97 -8.11
N ASN A 10 -13.41 -9.91 -7.70
CA ASN A 10 -14.55 -10.36 -8.50
C ASN A 10 -15.79 -9.44 -8.33
N THR A 11 -16.02 -8.91 -7.12
CA THR A 11 -17.17 -8.01 -6.86
C THR A 11 -16.95 -6.64 -7.50
N VAL A 12 -15.74 -6.07 -7.40
CA VAL A 12 -15.48 -4.70 -7.91
C VAL A 12 -15.45 -4.62 -9.44
N LEU A 13 -14.93 -5.64 -10.14
CA LEU A 13 -14.82 -5.60 -11.60
C LEU A 13 -16.08 -6.15 -12.32
N ALA A 14 -16.66 -7.23 -11.81
CA ALA A 14 -17.84 -7.83 -12.41
C ALA A 14 -19.11 -7.03 -12.09
N ASP A 15 -19.31 -6.66 -10.82
CA ASP A 15 -20.49 -5.90 -10.39
C ASP A 15 -20.52 -4.47 -10.96
N MET A 16 -19.35 -3.85 -11.19
CA MET A 16 -19.32 -2.47 -11.72
C MET A 16 -19.83 -2.39 -13.15
N ASN A 17 -19.49 -3.34 -14.03
CA ASN A 17 -20.06 -3.40 -15.36
C ASN A 17 -21.55 -3.81 -15.33
N GLU A 18 -21.91 -4.76 -14.49
CA GLU A 18 -23.30 -5.22 -14.30
C GLU A 18 -24.22 -4.14 -13.68
N ILE A 19 -23.67 -3.33 -12.76
CA ILE A 19 -24.40 -2.21 -12.14
C ILE A 19 -24.57 -1.05 -13.12
N LEU A 20 -23.59 -0.81 -14.01
CA LEU A 20 -23.68 0.23 -15.03
C LEU A 20 -24.65 -0.16 -16.17
N ASP A 21 -24.76 -1.45 -16.48
CA ASP A 21 -25.63 -1.97 -17.52
C ASP A 21 -27.10 -2.14 -17.06
N LYS A 22 -27.35 -2.24 -15.75
CA LYS A 22 -28.72 -2.26 -15.21
C LYS A 22 -29.34 -0.86 -15.26
N LYS A 23 -30.19 -0.62 -16.28
CA LYS A 23 -31.01 0.60 -16.50
C LYS A 23 -31.86 1.04 -15.30
N GLU A 24 -31.96 0.26 -14.24
CA GLU A 24 -32.81 0.50 -13.07
C GLU A 24 -32.15 1.31 -11.94
N ASN A 25 -30.82 1.51 -11.95
CA ASN A 25 -30.16 2.26 -10.90
C ASN A 25 -30.29 3.78 -11.10
N LYS A 26 -31.19 4.40 -10.31
CA LYS A 26 -31.43 5.85 -10.32
C LYS A 26 -30.22 6.73 -10.04
N ASN A 27 -29.13 6.19 -9.51
CA ASN A 27 -27.89 6.95 -9.20
C ASN A 27 -26.63 6.07 -9.25
N PRO A 28 -26.12 5.73 -10.43
CA PRO A 28 -24.91 4.89 -10.57
C PRO A 28 -23.66 5.56 -9.99
N ILE A 29 -23.55 6.89 -10.05
CA ILE A 29 -22.41 7.64 -9.49
C ILE A 29 -22.44 7.58 -7.96
N GLY A 30 -23.60 7.69 -7.33
CA GLY A 30 -23.73 7.56 -5.88
C GLY A 30 -23.27 6.18 -5.37
N LEU A 31 -23.64 5.14 -6.08
CA LEU A 31 -23.22 3.78 -5.76
C LEU A 31 -21.71 3.61 -5.94
N LEU A 32 -21.14 4.11 -7.05
CA LEU A 32 -19.69 4.07 -7.29
C LEU A 32 -18.90 4.84 -6.21
N ASN A 33 -19.40 5.98 -5.77
CA ASN A 33 -18.81 6.75 -4.67
C ASN A 33 -18.79 5.94 -3.35
N GLN A 34 -19.85 5.18 -3.06
CA GLN A 34 -19.87 4.31 -1.88
C GLN A 34 -18.83 3.19 -1.99
N TYR A 35 -18.74 2.52 -3.15
CA TYR A 35 -17.73 1.50 -3.38
C TYR A 35 -16.30 2.05 -3.27
N LEU A 36 -16.01 3.20 -3.85
CA LEU A 36 -14.72 3.86 -3.72
C LEU A 36 -14.35 4.09 -2.26
N LYS A 37 -15.26 4.67 -1.48
CA LYS A 37 -15.06 4.92 -0.06
C LYS A 37 -14.77 3.64 0.73
N ASP A 38 -15.44 2.56 0.40
CA ASP A 38 -15.22 1.27 1.06
C ASP A 38 -13.86 0.65 0.63
N CYS A 39 -13.49 0.76 -0.65
CA CYS A 39 -12.17 0.34 -1.13
C CYS A 39 -11.03 1.16 -0.52
N GLU A 40 -11.19 2.48 -0.35
CA GLU A 40 -10.24 3.35 0.34
C GLU A 40 -10.00 2.88 1.77
N LYS A 41 -11.06 2.60 2.52
CA LYS A 41 -10.95 2.10 3.90
C LYS A 41 -10.24 0.76 3.98
N GLU A 42 -10.54 -0.16 3.06
CA GLU A 42 -9.88 -1.47 3.04
C GLU A 42 -8.40 -1.36 2.64
N THR A 43 -8.07 -0.47 1.69
CA THR A 43 -6.69 -0.18 1.30
C THR A 43 -5.90 0.39 2.48
N GLU A 44 -6.47 1.29 3.26
CA GLU A 44 -5.84 1.84 4.47
C GLU A 44 -5.61 0.76 5.54
N LYS A 45 -6.54 -0.18 5.73
CA LYS A 45 -6.32 -1.32 6.62
C LYS A 45 -5.16 -2.21 6.17
N VAL A 46 -5.06 -2.46 4.86
CA VAL A 46 -3.94 -3.25 4.32
C VAL A 46 -2.62 -2.51 4.52
N LYS A 47 -2.57 -1.19 4.33
CA LYS A 47 -1.41 -0.37 4.64
C LYS A 47 -0.93 -0.56 6.07
N GLN A 48 -1.84 -0.48 7.04
CA GLN A 48 -1.52 -0.71 8.45
C GLN A 48 -0.97 -2.12 8.72
N LEU A 49 -1.44 -3.13 7.97
CA LEU A 49 -0.89 -4.49 8.08
C LEU A 49 0.53 -4.58 7.51
N VAL A 50 0.81 -3.89 6.38
CA VAL A 50 2.16 -3.78 5.81
C VAL A 50 3.12 -3.14 6.81
N GLU A 51 2.72 -2.02 7.43
CA GLU A 51 3.52 -1.33 8.45
C GLU A 51 3.79 -2.20 9.70
N ARG A 52 2.79 -2.97 10.15
CA ARG A 52 2.97 -3.92 11.26
C ARG A 52 3.93 -5.05 10.90
N GLN A 53 3.84 -5.56 9.68
CA GLN A 53 4.72 -6.62 9.20
C GLN A 53 6.16 -6.14 9.09
N LEU A 54 6.37 -4.88 8.66
CA LEU A 54 7.68 -4.25 8.61
C LEU A 54 8.31 -4.18 10.02
N LYS A 55 7.55 -3.70 11.01
CA LYS A 55 8.03 -3.66 12.41
C LYS A 55 8.38 -5.04 12.94
N LEU A 56 7.57 -6.06 12.62
CA LEU A 56 7.86 -7.44 13.03
C LEU A 56 9.17 -7.95 12.40
N LYS A 57 9.43 -7.62 11.13
CA LYS A 57 10.70 -7.93 10.47
C LYS A 57 11.87 -7.27 11.19
N GLU A 58 11.77 -5.99 11.52
CA GLU A 58 12.82 -5.25 12.25
C GLU A 58 13.09 -5.88 13.63
N GLU A 59 12.06 -6.30 14.34
CA GLU A 59 12.21 -7.00 15.62
C GLU A 59 12.94 -8.33 15.45
N PHE A 60 12.58 -9.16 14.46
CA PHE A 60 13.30 -10.41 14.19
C PHE A 60 14.77 -10.17 13.81
N GLN A 61 15.07 -9.14 13.01
CA GLN A 61 16.44 -8.78 12.66
C GLN A 61 17.25 -8.40 13.90
N LYS A 62 16.67 -7.62 14.80
CA LYS A 62 17.30 -7.22 16.06
C LYS A 62 17.58 -8.41 16.97
N GLU A 63 16.58 -9.27 17.17
CA GLU A 63 16.71 -10.48 18.00
C GLU A 63 17.73 -11.46 17.40
N LEU A 64 17.75 -11.62 16.08
CA LEU A 64 18.72 -12.45 15.39
C LEU A 64 20.15 -11.97 15.64
N LYS A 65 20.39 -10.67 15.44
CA LYS A 65 21.70 -10.08 15.69
C LYS A 65 22.17 -10.29 17.12
N GLN A 66 21.30 -10.07 18.11
CA GLN A 66 21.63 -10.29 19.52
C GLN A 66 21.94 -11.77 19.81
N ALA A 67 21.17 -12.68 19.23
CA ALA A 67 21.39 -14.12 19.42
C ALA A 67 22.75 -14.56 18.80
N GLU A 68 23.10 -14.04 17.62
CA GLU A 68 24.38 -14.31 16.95
C GLU A 68 25.55 -13.77 17.77
N GLU A 69 25.47 -12.55 18.30
CA GLU A 69 26.50 -11.95 19.16
C GLU A 69 26.71 -12.78 20.44
N ILE A 70 25.62 -13.25 21.07
CA ILE A 70 25.74 -14.07 22.28
C ILE A 70 26.30 -15.45 21.94
N ALA A 71 25.85 -16.10 20.86
CA ALA A 71 26.38 -17.39 20.43
C ALA A 71 27.91 -17.33 20.20
N GLU A 72 28.36 -16.33 19.47
CA GLU A 72 29.80 -16.14 19.20
C GLU A 72 30.57 -15.84 20.48
N LYS A 73 30.03 -14.98 21.37
CA LYS A 73 30.63 -14.72 22.69
C LYS A 73 30.80 -16.01 23.53
N ARG A 74 29.79 -16.87 23.58
CA ARG A 74 29.84 -18.14 24.32
C ARG A 74 30.84 -19.11 23.71
N LYS A 75 30.96 -19.17 22.40
CA LYS A 75 31.96 -19.95 21.69
C LYS A 75 33.37 -19.51 22.07
N GLN A 76 33.66 -18.21 22.09
CA GLN A 76 34.93 -17.66 22.49
C GLN A 76 35.24 -17.94 23.98
N GLN A 77 34.24 -17.81 24.86
CA GLN A 77 34.37 -18.15 26.29
C GLN A 77 34.68 -19.62 26.51
N ALA A 78 34.07 -20.54 25.76
CA ALA A 78 34.41 -21.96 25.82
C ALA A 78 35.88 -22.21 25.46
N ALA A 79 36.37 -21.55 24.40
CA ALA A 79 37.77 -21.68 24.00
C ALA A 79 38.77 -21.10 25.04
N VAL A 80 38.40 -20.02 25.75
CA VAL A 80 39.19 -19.46 26.85
C VAL A 80 39.20 -20.39 28.05
N ALA A 81 38.04 -20.93 28.45
CA ALA A 81 37.95 -21.88 29.56
C ALA A 81 38.75 -23.17 29.32
N GLU A 82 38.74 -23.67 28.08
CA GLU A 82 39.56 -24.81 27.65
C GLU A 82 41.04 -24.55 27.83
N LYS A 83 41.54 -23.38 27.40
CA LYS A 83 42.96 -22.99 27.59
C LYS A 83 43.33 -22.81 29.04
N ALA A 84 42.40 -22.43 29.90
CA ALA A 84 42.58 -22.27 31.33
C ALA A 84 42.46 -23.58 32.12
N GLY A 85 42.05 -24.68 31.47
CA GLY A 85 41.80 -25.95 32.15
C GLY A 85 40.54 -26.03 33.00
N GLU A 86 39.64 -25.06 32.82
CA GLU A 86 38.35 -24.92 33.57
C GLU A 86 37.25 -25.68 32.88
N GLU A 87 37.20 -27.01 33.08
CA GLU A 87 36.29 -27.89 32.33
C GLU A 87 34.81 -27.61 32.61
N GLU A 88 34.40 -27.25 33.85
CA GLU A 88 33.02 -26.93 34.17
C GLU A 88 32.55 -25.67 33.44
N LEU A 89 33.36 -24.61 33.42
CA LEU A 89 33.05 -23.39 32.69
C LEU A 89 33.01 -23.59 31.20
N LYS A 90 33.87 -24.44 30.65
CA LYS A 90 33.84 -24.84 29.24
C LYS A 90 32.52 -25.52 28.89
N GLN A 91 32.12 -26.51 29.67
CA GLN A 91 30.86 -27.25 29.43
C GLN A 91 29.65 -26.32 29.51
N PHE A 92 29.60 -25.43 30.51
CA PHE A 92 28.55 -24.45 30.60
C PHE A 92 28.48 -23.54 29.37
N ALA A 93 29.65 -23.00 28.93
CA ALA A 93 29.73 -22.15 27.75
C ALA A 93 29.33 -22.87 26.46
N LEU A 94 29.65 -24.17 26.31
CA LEU A 94 29.24 -24.98 25.16
C LEU A 94 27.73 -25.22 25.13
N VAL A 95 27.10 -25.52 26.26
CA VAL A 95 25.66 -25.69 26.37
C VAL A 95 24.92 -24.40 26.01
N GLU A 96 25.39 -23.27 26.54
CA GLU A 96 24.83 -21.97 26.20
C GLU A 96 25.01 -21.61 24.72
N HIS A 97 26.21 -21.89 24.16
CA HIS A 97 26.44 -21.71 22.73
C HIS A 97 25.46 -22.54 21.88
N ALA A 98 25.28 -23.81 22.20
CA ALA A 98 24.32 -24.67 21.48
C ALA A 98 22.88 -24.13 21.57
N HIS A 99 22.47 -23.63 22.75
CA HIS A 99 21.16 -23.03 22.96
C HIS A 99 20.95 -21.79 22.08
N TYR A 100 21.93 -20.87 22.06
CA TYR A 100 21.83 -19.64 21.24
C TYR A 100 21.97 -19.94 19.74
N SER A 101 22.78 -20.93 19.35
CA SER A 101 22.87 -21.38 17.95
C SER A 101 21.52 -21.92 17.45
N ASN A 102 20.83 -22.72 18.23
CA ASN A 102 19.47 -23.20 17.90
C ASN A 102 18.46 -22.05 17.84
N ARG A 103 18.63 -21.01 18.67
CA ARG A 103 17.79 -19.79 18.61
C ARG A 103 18.06 -19.01 17.32
N VAL A 104 19.30 -18.87 16.90
CA VAL A 104 19.72 -18.22 15.64
C VAL A 104 19.02 -18.91 14.45
N GLU A 105 19.08 -20.24 14.36
CA GLU A 105 18.44 -20.95 13.25
C GLU A 105 16.92 -20.69 13.20
N ARG A 106 16.22 -20.79 14.34
CA ARG A 106 14.78 -20.49 14.41
C ARG A 106 14.45 -19.05 14.02
N LEU A 107 15.28 -18.09 14.43
CA LEU A 107 15.07 -16.67 14.09
C LEU A 107 15.32 -16.42 12.60
N ARG A 108 16.30 -17.08 11.99
CA ARG A 108 16.56 -17.02 10.54
C ARG A 108 15.36 -17.55 9.73
N GLU A 109 14.81 -18.70 10.13
CA GLU A 109 13.62 -19.26 9.49
C GLU A 109 12.42 -18.30 9.62
N SER A 110 12.19 -17.77 10.82
CA SER A 110 11.11 -16.82 11.08
C SER A 110 11.27 -15.52 10.27
N LEU A 111 12.49 -15.00 10.17
CA LEU A 111 12.81 -13.84 9.37
C LEU A 111 12.55 -14.08 7.88
N ALA A 112 13.00 -15.22 7.34
CA ALA A 112 12.79 -15.56 5.93
C ALA A 112 11.29 -15.67 5.59
N ILE A 113 10.48 -16.27 6.47
CA ILE A 113 9.02 -16.36 6.31
C ILE A 113 8.41 -14.94 6.36
N THR A 114 8.85 -14.12 7.32
CA THR A 114 8.35 -12.75 7.50
C THR A 114 8.67 -11.87 6.30
N GLU A 115 9.87 -11.97 5.73
CA GLU A 115 10.28 -11.24 4.52
C GLU A 115 9.45 -11.63 3.29
N LYS A 116 9.20 -12.93 3.11
CA LYS A 116 8.32 -13.39 2.04
C LYS A 116 6.90 -12.83 2.19
N GLN A 117 6.36 -12.88 3.41
CA GLN A 117 5.03 -12.34 3.69
C GLN A 117 4.96 -10.83 3.49
N GLN A 118 6.01 -10.10 3.87
CA GLN A 118 6.13 -8.65 3.65
C GLN A 118 6.05 -8.32 2.16
N ASN A 119 6.86 -8.99 1.33
CA ASN A 119 6.87 -8.77 -0.11
C ASN A 119 5.50 -9.07 -0.77
N GLU A 120 4.84 -10.14 -0.34
CA GLU A 120 3.49 -10.49 -0.80
C GLU A 120 2.44 -9.42 -0.42
N LEU A 121 2.51 -8.89 0.80
CA LEU A 121 1.60 -7.84 1.27
C LEU A 121 1.85 -6.51 0.56
N GLU A 122 3.10 -6.10 0.37
CA GLU A 122 3.47 -4.89 -0.36
C GLU A 122 2.99 -4.94 -1.81
N THR A 123 3.21 -6.07 -2.50
CA THR A 123 2.73 -6.26 -3.86
C THR A 123 1.21 -6.10 -3.95
N LYS A 124 0.48 -6.73 -3.02
CA LYS A 124 -0.99 -6.61 -2.98
C LYS A 124 -1.47 -5.20 -2.64
N TYR A 125 -0.78 -4.52 -1.73
CA TYR A 125 -1.08 -3.13 -1.41
C TYR A 125 -0.91 -2.23 -2.64
N MET A 126 0.18 -2.39 -3.40
CA MET A 126 0.39 -1.66 -4.65
C MET A 126 -0.72 -1.95 -5.68
N GLU A 127 -1.07 -3.23 -5.89
CA GLU A 127 -2.17 -3.61 -6.78
C GLU A 127 -3.50 -2.96 -6.37
N MET A 128 -3.81 -2.92 -5.06
CA MET A 128 -5.02 -2.27 -4.55
C MET A 128 -5.00 -0.76 -4.82
N THR A 129 -3.87 -0.11 -4.59
CA THR A 129 -3.69 1.33 -4.82
C THR A 129 -3.88 1.69 -6.30
N HIS A 130 -3.30 0.90 -7.22
CA HIS A 130 -3.50 1.10 -8.65
C HIS A 130 -4.97 0.95 -9.07
N LYS A 131 -5.63 -0.11 -8.60
CA LYS A 131 -7.06 -0.33 -8.89
C LYS A 131 -7.95 0.77 -8.33
N LEU A 132 -7.64 1.25 -7.13
CA LEU A 132 -8.37 2.38 -6.54
C LEU A 132 -8.26 3.62 -7.43
N LYS A 133 -7.06 3.90 -7.96
CA LYS A 133 -6.84 5.01 -8.90
C LYS A 133 -7.63 4.82 -10.20
N ASP A 134 -7.60 3.62 -10.80
CA ASP A 134 -8.37 3.32 -12.00
C ASP A 134 -9.88 3.52 -11.78
N MET A 135 -10.38 3.14 -10.60
CA MET A 135 -11.78 3.37 -10.23
C MET A 135 -12.10 4.88 -10.08
N HIS A 136 -11.18 5.68 -9.54
CA HIS A 136 -11.35 7.14 -9.49
C HIS A 136 -11.44 7.75 -10.89
N ILE A 137 -10.55 7.34 -11.81
CA ILE A 137 -10.58 7.77 -13.21
C ILE A 137 -11.92 7.38 -13.84
N ARG A 138 -12.36 6.13 -13.64
CA ARG A 138 -13.63 5.65 -14.16
C ARG A 138 -14.85 6.44 -13.66
N ARG A 139 -14.80 6.83 -12.37
CA ARG A 139 -15.81 7.74 -11.81
C ARG A 139 -15.87 9.08 -12.54
N LEU A 140 -14.69 9.68 -12.81
CA LEU A 140 -14.62 10.95 -13.55
C LEU A 140 -15.19 10.84 -14.95
N GLU A 141 -14.86 9.76 -15.67
CA GLU A 141 -15.40 9.49 -17.01
C GLU A 141 -16.93 9.38 -16.99
N LEU A 142 -17.50 8.70 -15.98
CA LEU A 142 -18.95 8.55 -15.83
C LEU A 142 -19.62 9.87 -15.47
N MET A 143 -19.02 10.67 -14.57
CA MET A 143 -19.53 12.00 -14.24
C MET A 143 -19.50 12.92 -15.46
N GLY A 144 -18.45 12.88 -16.26
CA GLY A 144 -18.38 13.61 -17.53
C GLY A 144 -19.49 13.21 -18.49
N LYS A 145 -19.72 11.91 -18.67
CA LYS A 145 -20.83 11.41 -19.51
C LYS A 145 -22.22 11.83 -18.99
N GLU A 146 -22.43 11.73 -17.68
CA GLU A 146 -23.69 12.15 -17.07
C GLU A 146 -23.93 13.65 -17.28
N ASN A 147 -22.90 14.47 -17.08
CA ASN A 147 -23.02 15.91 -17.29
C ASN A 147 -23.36 16.28 -18.74
N ILE A 148 -22.71 15.61 -19.72
CA ILE A 148 -23.03 15.79 -21.15
C ILE A 148 -24.49 15.39 -21.43
N THR A 149 -24.92 14.23 -20.92
CA THR A 149 -26.32 13.77 -21.11
C THR A 149 -27.31 14.75 -20.51
N ARG A 150 -27.04 15.25 -19.28
CA ARG A 150 -27.89 16.27 -18.63
C ARG A 150 -27.91 17.59 -19.41
N ALA A 151 -26.76 18.00 -19.96
CA ALA A 151 -26.69 19.20 -20.79
C ALA A 151 -27.51 19.05 -22.07
N HIS A 152 -27.39 17.92 -22.78
CA HIS A 152 -28.23 17.61 -23.96
C HIS A 152 -29.70 17.64 -23.63
N THR A 153 -30.14 16.95 -22.57
CA THR A 153 -31.56 16.92 -22.18
C THR A 153 -32.10 18.32 -21.81
N ARG A 154 -31.27 19.17 -21.19
CA ARG A 154 -31.62 20.55 -20.90
C ARG A 154 -31.69 21.42 -22.16
N MET A 155 -30.71 21.26 -23.07
CA MET A 155 -30.73 21.95 -24.37
C MET A 155 -31.95 21.58 -25.21
N GLU A 156 -32.32 20.29 -25.28
CA GLU A 156 -33.52 19.83 -25.96
C GLU A 156 -34.81 20.48 -25.38
N LYS A 157 -34.90 20.54 -24.05
CA LYS A 157 -36.03 21.20 -23.38
C LYS A 157 -36.11 22.70 -23.65
N VAL A 158 -34.97 23.38 -23.81
CA VAL A 158 -34.93 24.83 -24.08
C VAL A 158 -35.11 25.13 -25.56
N LEU A 159 -34.68 24.22 -26.44
CA LEU A 159 -34.95 24.33 -27.88
C LEU A 159 -36.45 24.21 -28.20
N ASP A 160 -37.20 23.45 -27.40
CA ASP A 160 -38.66 23.40 -27.47
C ASP A 160 -39.34 24.63 -26.85
N GLU A 161 -38.68 25.38 -25.95
CA GLU A 161 -39.12 26.64 -25.35
C GLU A 161 -38.16 27.79 -25.77
N LYS A 162 -38.61 28.65 -26.68
CA LYS A 162 -37.88 29.75 -27.35
C LYS A 162 -37.23 30.78 -26.43
N ASN A 163 -36.18 30.46 -25.64
CA ASN A 163 -35.32 31.48 -24.96
C ASN A 163 -33.93 30.90 -24.65
N MET A 164 -32.88 31.26 -25.45
CA MET A 164 -31.71 30.42 -25.55
C MET A 164 -30.31 31.03 -25.26
N GLU A 165 -30.09 32.26 -24.86
CA GLU A 165 -28.70 32.79 -24.90
C GLU A 165 -27.95 32.89 -23.57
N GLU A 166 -28.57 32.84 -22.42
CA GLU A 166 -27.93 33.17 -21.15
C GLU A 166 -27.55 31.97 -20.28
N TYR A 167 -28.14 30.78 -20.48
CA TYR A 167 -27.92 29.61 -19.64
C TYR A 167 -26.74 28.73 -20.02
N THR A 168 -26.23 28.83 -21.25
CA THR A 168 -25.21 27.90 -21.77
C THR A 168 -23.80 28.21 -21.28
N LYS A 169 -23.46 29.46 -21.03
CA LYS A 169 -22.09 29.87 -20.61
C LYS A 169 -21.74 29.54 -19.15
N SER A 170 -22.71 29.65 -18.24
CA SER A 170 -22.50 29.39 -16.81
C SER A 170 -22.23 27.90 -16.52
N SER A 171 -22.95 27.01 -17.22
CA SER A 171 -22.87 25.55 -16.95
C SER A 171 -21.54 24.94 -17.39
N PHE A 172 -20.90 25.42 -18.46
CA PHE A 172 -19.59 24.90 -18.92
C PHE A 172 -18.47 25.30 -17.98
N HIS A 173 -18.48 26.50 -17.47
CA HIS A 173 -17.45 27.00 -16.54
C HIS A 173 -17.48 26.30 -15.18
N ASP A 174 -18.65 25.94 -14.69
CA ASP A 174 -18.81 25.17 -13.44
C ASP A 174 -18.33 23.72 -13.58
N ILE A 175 -18.50 23.12 -14.76
CA ILE A 175 -18.02 21.77 -15.09
C ILE A 175 -16.48 21.78 -15.19
N GLU A 176 -15.89 22.77 -15.84
CA GLU A 176 -14.44 22.94 -16.00
C GLU A 176 -13.76 23.09 -14.63
N LYS A 177 -14.25 24.01 -13.78
CA LYS A 177 -13.77 24.17 -12.39
C LYS A 177 -13.89 22.92 -11.54
N PHE A 178 -14.96 22.17 -11.72
CA PHE A 178 -15.16 20.92 -10.97
C PHE A 178 -14.14 19.85 -11.39
N ILE A 179 -13.84 19.72 -12.69
CA ILE A 179 -12.83 18.82 -13.22
C ILE A 179 -11.43 19.21 -12.69
N GLU A 180 -11.06 20.49 -12.75
CA GLU A 180 -9.79 21.00 -12.21
C GLU A 180 -9.62 20.71 -10.71
N THR A 181 -10.68 20.90 -9.92
CA THR A 181 -10.64 20.62 -8.47
C THR A 181 -10.43 19.13 -8.18
N ILE A 182 -10.99 18.24 -8.99
CA ILE A 182 -10.82 16.81 -8.84
C ILE A 182 -9.43 16.36 -9.29
N GLU A 183 -8.90 16.89 -10.39
CA GLU A 183 -7.52 16.62 -10.83
C GLU A 183 -6.49 17.06 -9.79
N GLN A 184 -6.66 18.21 -9.16
CA GLN A 184 -5.80 18.71 -8.09
C GLN A 184 -5.85 17.79 -6.85
N ASN A 185 -7.02 17.31 -6.45
CA ASN A 185 -7.17 16.41 -5.30
C ASN A 185 -6.60 15.01 -5.56
N ILE A 186 -6.72 14.50 -6.79
CA ILE A 186 -6.11 13.22 -7.20
C ILE A 186 -4.58 13.35 -7.22
N ASN A 187 -4.04 14.42 -7.79
CA ASN A 187 -2.60 14.65 -7.83
C ASN A 187 -1.98 14.77 -6.43
N THR A 188 -2.59 15.52 -5.52
CA THR A 188 -2.06 15.74 -4.16
C THR A 188 -2.05 14.46 -3.33
N SER A 189 -3.01 13.56 -3.50
CA SER A 189 -3.06 12.26 -2.82
C SER A 189 -2.09 11.23 -3.42
N TYR A 190 -1.75 11.37 -4.70
CA TYR A 190 -0.88 10.45 -5.43
C TYR A 190 0.60 10.66 -5.12
N TYR A 191 1.05 11.91 -5.01
CA TYR A 191 2.46 12.24 -4.73
C TYR A 191 2.95 11.78 -3.35
N LYS A 192 2.05 11.58 -2.39
CA LYS A 192 2.43 11.17 -1.01
C LYS A 192 2.88 9.71 -0.85
N TYR A 193 2.60 8.81 -1.82
CA TYR A 193 2.82 7.36 -1.65
C TYR A 193 3.38 6.66 -2.89
N THR A 194 4.04 7.38 -3.80
CA THR A 194 4.52 6.84 -5.07
C THR A 194 5.98 6.39 -5.04
N ILE A 195 6.37 5.67 -6.10
CA ILE A 195 7.74 5.35 -6.46
C ILE A 195 8.68 6.55 -6.27
N ASP A 196 8.23 7.76 -6.53
CA ASP A 196 9.00 9.00 -6.40
C ASP A 196 9.46 9.25 -4.96
N GLU A 197 8.64 8.93 -3.94
CA GLU A 197 9.05 9.05 -2.54
C GLU A 197 10.10 7.99 -2.17
N LYS A 198 9.92 6.74 -2.63
CA LYS A 198 10.92 5.67 -2.43
C LYS A 198 12.21 5.94 -3.19
N ILE A 199 12.15 6.50 -4.39
CA ILE A 199 13.33 6.90 -5.15
C ILE A 199 14.04 8.07 -4.46
N ALA A 200 13.32 9.08 -3.99
CA ALA A 200 13.89 10.19 -3.23
C ALA A 200 14.55 9.73 -1.91
N GLU A 201 13.97 8.74 -1.21
CA GLU A 201 14.61 8.12 -0.04
C GLU A 201 15.87 7.35 -0.41
N LEU A 202 15.88 6.62 -1.52
CA LEU A 202 17.07 5.92 -2.02
C LEU A 202 18.16 6.88 -2.45
N GLU A 203 17.82 7.95 -3.17
CA GLU A 203 18.77 9.02 -3.53
C GLU A 203 19.39 9.69 -2.31
N ASN A 204 18.59 9.95 -1.27
CA ASN A 204 19.08 10.52 -0.01
C ASN A 204 19.98 9.53 0.77
N LYS A 205 19.71 8.23 0.71
CA LYS A 205 20.58 7.20 1.31
C LYS A 205 21.92 7.10 0.55
N MET A 206 21.86 7.07 -0.77
CA MET A 206 23.06 7.03 -1.62
C MET A 206 23.96 8.25 -1.39
N LYS A 207 23.40 9.46 -1.31
CA LYS A 207 24.16 10.68 -0.99
C LYS A 207 24.81 10.63 0.39
N LYS A 208 24.13 10.10 1.41
CA LYS A 208 24.71 9.95 2.76
C LYS A 208 25.82 8.91 2.80
N GLU A 209 25.75 7.86 2.01
CA GLU A 209 26.79 6.85 1.89
C GLU A 209 28.01 7.40 1.13
N GLU A 210 27.82 8.19 0.08
CA GLU A 210 28.89 8.90 -0.63
C GLU A 210 29.61 9.92 0.26
N ASP A 211 28.88 10.71 1.05
CA ASP A 211 29.44 11.68 1.98
C ASP A 211 30.24 10.98 3.12
N SER A 212 29.82 9.80 3.53
CA SER A 212 30.50 9.01 4.58
C SER A 212 31.78 8.30 4.09
N LEU A 213 31.91 8.09 2.77
CA LEU A 213 33.10 7.48 2.14
C LEU A 213 34.15 8.54 1.74
N SER A 214 33.76 9.83 1.73
CA SER A 214 34.66 10.95 1.39
C SER A 214 35.18 11.74 2.60
N SER A 215 34.87 11.27 3.83
CA SER A 215 35.40 11.81 5.11
C SER A 215 36.32 10.82 5.79
#